data_7053ce244b3a0390c936b9aa2f3a2baf
#
_entry.id   7053ce244b3a0390c936b9aa2f3a2baf
#
_cell.length_a   1.000
_cell.length_b   1.000
_cell.length_c   1.000
_cell.angle_alpha   90.00
_cell.angle_beta   90.00
_cell.angle_gamma   90.00
#
_symmetry.space_group_name_H-M   'P 1'
#
loop_
_entity.id
_entity.type
_entity.pdbx_description
1 polymer ?
#
loop_
_entity_poly.entity_id
_entity_poly.type
_entity_poly.pdbx_seq_one_letter_code
_entity_poly.pdbx_strand_id
1 'polypeptide(L)'
;MNKINYQKELDKIIEQNVREDRVPSLLLHSCCAPCSSYTIEYLSQYFKITVLYYNPNISPKSEYEKRKSEQLRLIDEMKTKYPVSFIECDYDYDEFLNIAKGYEACKEGGERCFRCYRLRLERTAALAKNNAFDFFCTTLSISPLKNSQKINEIGFELEKKYGIKWLPSDFKKKEGYKRSIVLSKEYNLYRQNFCGCAFSKAESIENKE
;
A
#
# COMPACT_ATOMS: atom_id res chain seq x y z
N MET A 1 -20.15 -14.48 -10.70
CA MET A 1 -20.22 -13.72 -9.44
C MET A 1 -20.02 -12.24 -9.70
N ASN A 2 -20.87 -11.37 -9.15
CA ASN A 2 -20.71 -9.92 -9.30
C ASN A 2 -19.41 -9.47 -8.59
N LYS A 3 -18.58 -8.72 -9.28
CA LYS A 3 -17.32 -8.19 -8.75
C LYS A 3 -17.62 -7.18 -7.64
N ILE A 4 -17.07 -7.41 -6.43
CA ILE A 4 -17.27 -6.52 -5.28
C ILE A 4 -16.64 -5.15 -5.58
N ASN A 5 -17.38 -4.08 -5.28
CA ASN A 5 -16.86 -2.72 -5.37
C ASN A 5 -16.31 -2.29 -4.00
N TYR A 6 -15.03 -2.56 -3.77
CA TYR A 6 -14.37 -2.25 -2.50
C TYR A 6 -14.28 -0.77 -2.18
N GLN A 7 -14.37 0.12 -3.17
CA GLN A 7 -14.47 1.55 -2.88
C GLN A 7 -15.81 1.89 -2.21
N LYS A 8 -16.93 1.27 -2.62
CA LYS A 8 -18.22 1.46 -1.94
C LYS A 8 -18.20 0.89 -0.51
N GLU A 9 -17.48 -0.21 -0.28
CA GLU A 9 -17.35 -0.76 1.07
C GLU A 9 -16.51 0.18 1.98
N LEU A 10 -15.44 0.76 1.46
CA LEU A 10 -14.70 1.83 2.14
C LEU A 10 -15.58 3.02 2.48
N ASP A 11 -16.38 3.50 1.51
CA ASP A 11 -17.27 4.63 1.71
C ASP A 11 -18.26 4.39 2.86
N LYS A 12 -18.84 3.19 2.96
CA LYS A 12 -19.75 2.81 4.07
C LYS A 12 -19.08 2.87 5.43
N ILE A 13 -17.82 2.39 5.52
CA ILE A 13 -17.03 2.43 6.77
C ILE A 13 -16.74 3.89 7.16
N ILE A 14 -16.38 4.74 6.20
CA ILE A 14 -16.14 6.16 6.44
C ILE A 14 -17.44 6.83 6.91
N GLU A 15 -18.56 6.61 6.22
CA GLU A 15 -19.86 7.17 6.58
C GLU A 15 -20.32 6.75 7.98
N GLN A 16 -20.06 5.49 8.37
CA GLN A 16 -20.35 5.01 9.71
C GLN A 16 -19.50 5.74 10.75
N ASN A 17 -18.18 5.83 10.55
CA ASN A 17 -17.27 6.52 11.48
C ASN A 17 -17.66 8.00 11.65
N VAL A 18 -18.03 8.67 10.55
CA VAL A 18 -18.47 10.09 10.58
C VAL A 18 -19.76 10.22 11.37
N ARG A 19 -20.74 9.33 11.19
CA ARG A 19 -22.00 9.35 11.97
C ARG A 19 -21.78 9.12 13.46
N GLU A 20 -20.77 8.30 13.81
CA GLU A 20 -20.42 7.99 15.19
C GLU A 20 -19.42 9.00 15.81
N ASP A 21 -19.09 10.07 15.08
CA ASP A 21 -18.04 11.06 15.45
C ASP A 21 -16.71 10.40 15.86
N ARG A 22 -16.32 9.35 15.15
CA ARG A 22 -15.10 8.57 15.40
C ARG A 22 -14.04 8.87 14.38
N VAL A 23 -12.79 8.98 14.86
CA VAL A 23 -11.58 9.09 14.02
C VAL A 23 -10.66 7.91 14.37
N PRO A 24 -10.87 6.73 13.73
CA PRO A 24 -10.09 5.53 14.03
C PRO A 24 -8.62 5.66 13.65
N SER A 25 -7.78 4.86 14.31
CA SER A 25 -6.38 4.68 13.95
C SER A 25 -6.22 3.68 12.80
N LEU A 26 -5.33 4.00 11.85
CA LEU A 26 -5.08 3.19 10.66
C LEU A 26 -3.58 2.95 10.48
N LEU A 27 -3.16 1.68 10.43
CA LEU A 27 -1.84 1.31 9.95
C LEU A 27 -1.88 1.11 8.43
N LEU A 28 -1.26 2.03 7.69
CA LEU A 28 -1.28 2.06 6.22
C LEU A 28 0.07 1.58 5.66
N HIS A 29 0.12 0.37 5.11
CA HIS A 29 1.29 -0.08 4.37
C HIS A 29 1.49 0.78 3.11
N SER A 30 2.68 1.34 2.94
CA SER A 30 3.06 2.13 1.76
C SER A 30 4.25 1.53 1.02
N CYS A 31 4.18 1.50 -0.32
CA CYS A 31 5.27 1.04 -1.17
C CYS A 31 6.13 2.19 -1.73
N CYS A 32 5.62 3.40 -1.83
CA CYS A 32 6.31 4.58 -2.34
C CYS A 32 5.45 5.83 -2.21
N ALA A 33 6.08 7.00 -2.20
CA ALA A 33 5.44 8.29 -2.09
C ALA A 33 4.35 8.56 -3.16
N PRO A 34 4.57 8.31 -4.47
CA PRO A 34 3.52 8.49 -5.47
C PRO A 34 2.25 7.68 -5.19
N CYS A 35 2.38 6.43 -4.70
CA CYS A 35 1.22 5.60 -4.39
C CYS A 35 0.49 6.04 -3.12
N SER A 36 1.22 6.58 -2.15
CA SER A 36 0.63 7.02 -0.88
C SER A 36 0.07 8.43 -0.92
N SER A 37 0.50 9.30 -1.86
CA SER A 37 0.10 10.70 -1.91
C SER A 37 -1.43 10.89 -1.88
N TYR A 38 -2.14 10.33 -2.83
CA TYR A 38 -3.61 10.37 -2.84
C TYR A 38 -4.24 9.61 -1.68
N THR A 39 -3.68 8.45 -1.33
CA THR A 39 -4.25 7.64 -0.25
C THR A 39 -4.19 8.37 1.08
N ILE A 40 -3.08 9.05 1.37
CA ILE A 40 -2.93 9.88 2.57
C ILE A 40 -3.85 11.11 2.49
N GLU A 41 -3.85 11.84 1.36
CA GLU A 41 -4.74 12.99 1.15
C GLU A 41 -6.20 12.64 1.45
N TYR A 42 -6.66 11.51 0.92
CA TYR A 42 -8.04 11.06 1.07
C TYR A 42 -8.36 10.54 2.47
N LEU A 43 -7.56 9.60 2.98
CA LEU A 43 -7.85 8.92 4.24
C LEU A 43 -7.57 9.78 5.48
N SER A 44 -6.63 10.73 5.43
CA SER A 44 -6.33 11.61 6.57
C SER A 44 -7.48 12.54 6.93
N GLN A 45 -8.51 12.64 6.12
CA GLN A 45 -9.75 13.35 6.46
C GLN A 45 -10.56 12.59 7.51
N TYR A 46 -10.39 11.26 7.63
CA TYR A 46 -11.26 10.35 8.37
C TYR A 46 -10.54 9.46 9.37
N PHE A 47 -9.21 9.31 9.25
CA PHE A 47 -8.39 8.41 10.05
C PHE A 47 -7.13 9.08 10.58
N LYS A 48 -6.67 8.66 11.77
CA LYS A 48 -5.32 8.92 12.27
C LYS A 48 -4.38 7.90 11.64
N ILE A 49 -3.56 8.32 10.69
CA ILE A 49 -2.74 7.43 9.86
C ILE A 49 -1.34 7.27 10.45
N THR A 50 -0.89 6.04 10.55
CA THR A 50 0.53 5.69 10.66
C THR A 50 0.93 4.94 9.39
N VAL A 51 1.89 5.46 8.65
CA VAL A 51 2.44 4.80 7.47
C VAL A 51 3.44 3.75 7.91
N LEU A 52 3.22 2.50 7.48
CA LEU A 52 4.19 1.43 7.63
C LEU A 52 4.99 1.28 6.33
N TYR A 53 6.32 1.43 6.43
CA TYR A 53 7.22 1.21 5.32
C TYR A 53 7.94 -0.14 5.47
N TYR A 54 7.35 -1.18 4.87
CA TYR A 54 7.88 -2.54 4.84
C TYR A 54 7.81 -3.08 3.41
N ASN A 55 8.94 -3.05 2.71
CA ASN A 55 9.03 -3.37 1.28
C ASN A 55 10.28 -4.22 0.98
N PRO A 56 10.35 -5.47 1.48
CA PRO A 56 11.50 -6.34 1.26
C PRO A 56 11.72 -6.69 -0.22
N ASN A 57 10.70 -6.49 -1.06
CA ASN A 57 10.79 -6.72 -2.51
C ASN A 57 11.57 -5.65 -3.28
N ILE A 58 11.82 -4.47 -2.71
CA ILE A 58 12.51 -3.39 -3.43
C ILE A 58 14.00 -3.67 -3.48
N SER A 59 14.57 -3.71 -4.68
CA SER A 59 15.97 -3.98 -4.94
C SER A 59 16.51 -3.07 -6.06
N PRO A 60 17.76 -2.59 -5.98
CA PRO A 60 18.71 -2.77 -4.88
C PRO A 60 18.35 -1.97 -3.61
N LYS A 61 19.12 -2.16 -2.52
CA LYS A 61 18.90 -1.44 -1.25
C LYS A 61 18.91 0.08 -1.44
N SER A 62 19.72 0.60 -2.35
CA SER A 62 19.75 2.04 -2.68
C SER A 62 18.40 2.55 -3.21
N GLU A 63 17.67 1.75 -3.98
CA GLU A 63 16.32 2.08 -4.44
C GLU A 63 15.30 2.06 -3.28
N TYR A 64 15.46 1.11 -2.34
CA TYR A 64 14.66 1.06 -1.12
C TYR A 64 14.85 2.34 -0.29
N GLU A 65 16.10 2.72 -0.01
CA GLU A 65 16.42 3.93 0.77
C GLU A 65 15.93 5.21 0.08
N LYS A 66 16.10 5.29 -1.24
CA LYS A 66 15.59 6.43 -2.03
C LYS A 66 14.07 6.59 -1.89
N ARG A 67 13.31 5.49 -2.03
CA ARG A 67 11.85 5.54 -1.89
C ARG A 67 11.40 5.82 -0.46
N LYS A 68 12.15 5.34 0.54
CA LYS A 68 11.90 5.64 1.95
C LYS A 68 12.08 7.12 2.24
N SER A 69 13.20 7.69 1.84
CA SER A 69 13.48 9.12 2.02
C SER A 69 12.41 9.99 1.35
N GLU A 70 11.98 9.61 0.16
CA GLU A 70 10.92 10.30 -0.56
C GLU A 70 9.56 10.18 0.14
N GLN A 71 9.28 9.02 0.77
CA GLN A 71 8.06 8.83 1.56
C GLN A 71 8.04 9.70 2.81
N LEU A 72 9.18 9.81 3.50
CA LEU A 72 9.32 10.68 4.68
C LEU A 72 9.15 12.15 4.29
N ARG A 73 9.80 12.59 3.20
CA ARG A 73 9.66 13.97 2.68
C ARG A 73 8.19 14.29 2.35
N LEU A 74 7.49 13.38 1.67
CA LEU A 74 6.07 13.57 1.37
C LEU A 74 5.23 13.75 2.63
N ILE A 75 5.45 12.93 3.65
CA ILE A 75 4.70 13.02 4.91
C ILE A 75 4.94 14.37 5.60
N ASP A 76 6.17 14.87 5.58
CA ASP A 76 6.54 16.16 6.18
C ASP A 76 5.92 17.35 5.42
N GLU A 77 5.89 17.29 4.10
CA GLU A 77 5.39 18.38 3.25
C GLU A 77 3.85 18.41 3.12
N MET A 78 3.18 17.26 3.29
CA MET A 78 1.73 17.17 3.09
C MET A 78 0.94 17.84 4.22
N LYS A 79 0.03 18.74 3.83
CA LYS A 79 -0.96 19.28 4.76
C LYS A 79 -2.11 18.28 4.93
N THR A 80 -2.19 17.66 6.10
CA THR A 80 -3.22 16.69 6.45
C THR A 80 -4.07 17.17 7.63
N LYS A 81 -5.34 16.70 7.70
CA LYS A 81 -6.23 17.08 8.81
C LYS A 81 -5.72 16.57 10.16
N TYR A 82 -5.18 15.34 10.18
CA TYR A 82 -4.53 14.75 11.33
C TYR A 82 -3.06 14.45 10.97
N PRO A 83 -2.11 14.65 11.89
CA PRO A 83 -0.69 14.33 11.66
C PRO A 83 -0.53 12.88 11.24
N VAL A 84 0.36 12.64 10.27
CA VAL A 84 0.70 11.30 9.78
C VAL A 84 2.01 10.86 10.42
N SER A 85 1.97 9.73 11.12
CA SER A 85 3.16 9.10 11.71
C SER A 85 3.79 8.10 10.73
N PHE A 86 5.04 7.70 11.01
CA PHE A 86 5.80 6.77 10.18
C PHE A 86 6.47 5.69 11.03
N ILE A 87 6.38 4.44 10.58
CA ILE A 87 7.07 3.28 11.15
C ILE A 87 7.83 2.58 10.03
N GLU A 88 9.09 2.30 10.26
CA GLU A 88 9.94 1.48 9.40
C GLU A 88 10.10 0.09 9.98
N CYS A 89 10.15 -0.93 9.10
CA CYS A 89 10.63 -2.26 9.43
C CYS A 89 12.04 -2.46 8.86
N ASP A 90 12.77 -3.41 9.42
CA ASP A 90 14.04 -3.83 8.88
C ASP A 90 13.91 -4.26 7.42
N TYR A 91 14.90 -3.89 6.63
CA TYR A 91 15.01 -4.29 5.23
C TYR A 91 15.66 -5.66 5.13
N ASP A 92 14.88 -6.67 4.83
CA ASP A 92 15.34 -8.04 4.59
C ASP A 92 14.87 -8.51 3.20
N TYR A 93 15.76 -8.44 2.21
CA TYR A 93 15.46 -8.85 0.83
C TYR A 93 15.29 -10.37 0.71
N ASP A 94 15.90 -11.14 1.58
CA ASP A 94 15.83 -12.61 1.56
C ASP A 94 14.39 -13.09 1.90
N GLU A 95 13.66 -12.37 2.75
CA GLU A 95 12.23 -12.66 2.97
C GLU A 95 11.44 -12.65 1.65
N PHE A 96 11.73 -11.68 0.77
CA PHE A 96 11.09 -11.64 -0.55
C PHE A 96 11.58 -12.73 -1.48
N LEU A 97 12.88 -13.01 -1.53
CA LEU A 97 13.45 -14.09 -2.36
C LEU A 97 12.86 -15.44 -1.97
N ASN A 98 12.72 -15.71 -0.68
CA ASN A 98 12.13 -16.97 -0.18
C ASN A 98 10.70 -17.19 -0.70
N ILE A 99 9.85 -16.17 -0.69
CA ILE A 99 8.47 -16.30 -1.21
C ILE A 99 8.39 -16.29 -2.74
N ALA A 100 9.40 -15.78 -3.42
CA ALA A 100 9.49 -15.74 -4.88
C ALA A 100 10.04 -17.04 -5.48
N LYS A 101 10.72 -17.86 -4.67
CA LYS A 101 11.33 -19.12 -5.12
C LYS A 101 10.30 -20.04 -5.78
N GLY A 102 10.62 -20.48 -7.01
CA GLY A 102 9.74 -21.29 -7.85
C GLY A 102 8.68 -20.50 -8.63
N TYR A 103 8.64 -19.17 -8.48
CA TYR A 103 7.73 -18.25 -9.16
C TYR A 103 8.45 -17.15 -9.95
N GLU A 104 9.75 -17.30 -10.19
CA GLU A 104 10.61 -16.32 -10.84
C GLU A 104 10.12 -15.99 -12.25
N ALA A 105 9.68 -17.01 -12.99
CA ALA A 105 9.14 -16.87 -14.37
C ALA A 105 7.72 -16.30 -14.45
N CYS A 106 7.04 -16.08 -13.31
CA CYS A 106 5.69 -15.50 -13.31
C CYS A 106 5.76 -14.03 -13.78
N LYS A 107 4.88 -13.64 -14.70
CA LYS A 107 4.71 -12.23 -15.11
C LYS A 107 4.26 -11.36 -13.94
N GLU A 108 4.47 -10.04 -14.05
CA GLU A 108 3.94 -9.07 -13.09
C GLU A 108 2.40 -9.20 -13.01
N GLY A 109 1.87 -9.17 -11.78
CA GLY A 109 0.45 -9.40 -11.51
C GLY A 109 0.05 -10.87 -11.30
N GLY A 110 0.97 -11.82 -11.49
CA GLY A 110 0.76 -13.26 -11.27
C GLY A 110 1.02 -13.70 -9.82
N GLU A 111 1.19 -15.03 -9.63
CA GLU A 111 1.28 -15.68 -8.31
C GLU A 111 2.44 -15.13 -7.46
N ARG A 112 3.62 -14.86 -8.05
CA ARG A 112 4.73 -14.20 -7.35
C ARG A 112 4.29 -12.88 -6.70
N CYS A 113 3.51 -12.07 -7.42
CA CYS A 113 3.00 -10.80 -6.89
C CYS A 113 1.98 -11.02 -5.78
N PHE A 114 1.12 -12.05 -5.86
CA PHE A 114 0.14 -12.36 -4.82
C PHE A 114 0.82 -12.78 -3.51
N ARG A 115 1.88 -13.57 -3.58
CA ARG A 115 2.73 -13.91 -2.43
C ARG A 115 3.41 -12.69 -1.84
N CYS A 116 3.91 -11.79 -2.70
CA CYS A 116 4.50 -10.52 -2.28
C CYS A 116 3.48 -9.60 -1.58
N TYR A 117 2.22 -9.56 -2.05
CA TYR A 117 1.17 -8.81 -1.35
C TYR A 117 0.91 -9.42 0.03
N ARG A 118 0.77 -10.75 0.11
CA ARG A 118 0.55 -11.47 1.36
C ARG A 118 1.67 -11.19 2.36
N LEU A 119 2.93 -11.34 2.00
CA LEU A 119 4.08 -11.06 2.86
C LEU A 119 3.98 -9.67 3.50
N ARG A 120 3.73 -8.66 2.70
CA ARG A 120 3.66 -7.27 3.18
C ARG A 120 2.42 -6.99 4.03
N LEU A 121 1.27 -7.48 3.61
CA LEU A 121 0.02 -7.30 4.35
C LEU A 121 0.00 -8.09 5.65
N GLU A 122 0.62 -9.25 5.71
CA GLU A 122 0.74 -10.07 6.92
C GLU A 122 1.58 -9.37 7.99
N ARG A 123 2.74 -8.80 7.61
CA ARG A 123 3.52 -7.94 8.51
C ARG A 123 2.69 -6.76 9.01
N THR A 124 1.93 -6.13 8.12
CA THR A 124 1.07 -4.99 8.47
C THR A 124 -0.02 -5.40 9.46
N ALA A 125 -0.72 -6.51 9.22
CA ALA A 125 -1.78 -7.00 10.11
C ALA A 125 -1.24 -7.36 11.50
N ALA A 126 -0.09 -8.06 11.56
CA ALA A 126 0.54 -8.43 12.82
C ALA A 126 0.94 -7.20 13.65
N LEU A 127 1.58 -6.20 13.00
CA LEU A 127 1.96 -4.95 13.68
C LEU A 127 0.73 -4.13 14.09
N ALA A 128 -0.30 -4.07 13.26
CA ALA A 128 -1.53 -3.37 13.58
C ALA A 128 -2.20 -3.96 14.81
N LYS A 129 -2.27 -5.30 14.91
CA LYS A 129 -2.80 -6.00 16.09
C LYS A 129 -1.99 -5.72 17.34
N ASN A 130 -0.65 -5.85 17.25
CA ASN A 130 0.24 -5.70 18.40
C ASN A 130 0.27 -4.26 18.96
N ASN A 131 0.01 -3.26 18.11
CA ASN A 131 -0.02 -1.85 18.50
C ASN A 131 -1.44 -1.30 18.62
N ALA A 132 -2.45 -2.15 18.71
CA ALA A 132 -3.85 -1.80 18.96
C ALA A 132 -4.44 -0.76 17.98
N PHE A 133 -4.07 -0.81 16.70
CA PHE A 133 -4.75 -0.04 15.67
C PHE A 133 -6.19 -0.53 15.47
N ASP A 134 -7.09 0.36 15.03
CA ASP A 134 -8.47 -0.03 14.68
C ASP A 134 -8.53 -0.75 13.33
N PHE A 135 -7.70 -0.31 12.37
CA PHE A 135 -7.66 -0.85 11.01
C PHE A 135 -6.24 -1.01 10.48
N PHE A 136 -6.10 -1.90 9.48
CA PHE A 136 -4.94 -1.93 8.59
C PHE A 136 -5.35 -1.88 7.12
N CYS A 137 -4.48 -1.33 6.26
CA CYS A 137 -4.72 -1.15 4.84
C CYS A 137 -3.41 -1.09 4.05
N THR A 138 -3.50 -0.90 2.73
CA THR A 138 -2.35 -0.71 1.86
C THR A 138 -2.62 0.29 0.73
N THR A 139 -1.59 1.00 0.30
CA THR A 139 -1.63 1.85 -0.90
C THR A 139 -1.58 1.06 -2.20
N LEU A 140 -1.35 -0.25 -2.17
CA LEU A 140 -1.13 -1.07 -3.37
C LEU A 140 -2.30 -1.02 -4.36
N SER A 141 -3.53 -0.89 -3.86
CA SER A 141 -4.74 -0.91 -4.69
C SER A 141 -4.89 0.31 -5.62
N ILE A 142 -4.04 1.34 -5.48
CA ILE A 142 -4.05 2.52 -6.37
C ILE A 142 -3.42 2.23 -7.74
N SER A 143 -2.48 1.29 -7.80
CA SER A 143 -1.79 0.97 -9.05
C SER A 143 -2.71 0.23 -10.02
N PRO A 144 -2.83 0.67 -11.31
CA PRO A 144 -3.60 -0.04 -12.31
C PRO A 144 -3.05 -1.45 -12.61
N LEU A 145 -1.75 -1.69 -12.37
CA LEU A 145 -1.08 -2.97 -12.58
C LEU A 145 -1.31 -3.97 -11.43
N LYS A 146 -2.00 -3.57 -10.36
CA LYS A 146 -2.23 -4.44 -9.19
C LYS A 146 -3.69 -4.86 -9.09
N ASN A 147 -3.88 -6.15 -8.81
CA ASN A 147 -5.19 -6.77 -8.67
C ASN A 147 -5.82 -6.41 -7.31
N SER A 148 -6.72 -5.41 -7.30
CA SER A 148 -7.41 -4.96 -6.09
C SER A 148 -8.31 -6.03 -5.49
N GLN A 149 -8.91 -6.93 -6.29
CA GLN A 149 -9.70 -8.03 -5.78
C GLN A 149 -8.81 -8.95 -4.92
N LYS A 150 -7.67 -9.39 -5.46
CA LYS A 150 -6.73 -10.26 -4.76
C LYS A 150 -6.15 -9.61 -3.51
N ILE A 151 -5.84 -8.32 -3.55
CA ILE A 151 -5.37 -7.56 -2.38
C ILE A 151 -6.43 -7.59 -1.27
N ASN A 152 -7.70 -7.35 -1.58
CA ASN A 152 -8.77 -7.36 -0.59
C ASN A 152 -9.10 -8.77 -0.08
N GLU A 153 -9.06 -9.81 -0.94
CA GLU A 153 -9.16 -11.20 -0.51
C GLU A 153 -8.12 -11.53 0.56
N ILE A 154 -6.85 -11.21 0.29
CA ILE A 154 -5.75 -11.40 1.25
C ILE A 154 -6.00 -10.58 2.52
N GLY A 155 -6.45 -9.33 2.39
CA GLY A 155 -6.75 -8.47 3.54
C GLY A 155 -7.80 -9.09 4.47
N PHE A 156 -8.91 -9.61 3.93
CA PHE A 156 -9.96 -10.26 4.73
C PHE A 156 -9.52 -11.61 5.32
N GLU A 157 -8.67 -12.38 4.63
CA GLU A 157 -8.07 -13.58 5.21
C GLU A 157 -7.19 -13.24 6.42
N LEU A 158 -6.40 -12.17 6.33
CA LEU A 158 -5.54 -11.70 7.42
C LEU A 158 -6.34 -11.07 8.57
N GLU A 159 -7.45 -10.38 8.28
CA GLU A 159 -8.40 -9.91 9.30
C GLU A 159 -8.86 -11.07 10.17
N LYS A 160 -9.31 -12.18 9.55
CA LYS A 160 -9.73 -13.39 10.28
C LYS A 160 -8.58 -14.00 11.07
N LYS A 161 -7.36 -14.05 10.49
CA LYS A 161 -6.19 -14.66 11.11
C LYS A 161 -5.71 -13.89 12.35
N TYR A 162 -5.66 -12.57 12.27
CA TYR A 162 -5.06 -11.69 13.30
C TYR A 162 -6.09 -11.02 14.22
N GLY A 163 -7.37 -11.05 13.88
CA GLY A 163 -8.42 -10.37 14.64
C GLY A 163 -8.25 -8.84 14.63
N ILE A 164 -7.82 -8.28 13.50
CA ILE A 164 -7.67 -6.83 13.26
C ILE A 164 -8.42 -6.47 11.98
N LYS A 165 -9.21 -5.39 11.98
CA LYS A 165 -10.07 -5.04 10.84
C LYS A 165 -9.27 -4.63 9.62
N TRP A 166 -9.57 -5.25 8.48
CA TRP A 166 -9.10 -4.82 7.17
C TRP A 166 -9.94 -3.62 6.69
N LEU A 167 -9.30 -2.56 6.20
CA LEU A 167 -9.99 -1.46 5.53
C LEU A 167 -10.00 -1.74 4.02
N PRO A 168 -11.13 -2.25 3.46
CA PRO A 168 -11.21 -2.61 2.05
C PRO A 168 -11.06 -1.38 1.17
N SER A 169 -10.36 -1.51 0.03
CA SER A 169 -10.09 -0.35 -0.82
C SER A 169 -9.86 -0.72 -2.29
N ASP A 170 -10.23 0.20 -3.16
CA ASP A 170 -9.78 0.26 -4.56
C ASP A 170 -9.50 1.72 -4.94
N PHE A 171 -8.35 2.21 -4.50
CA PHE A 171 -7.95 3.62 -4.66
C PHE A 171 -7.76 4.07 -6.12
N LYS A 172 -7.87 3.16 -7.11
CA LYS A 172 -7.98 3.55 -8.53
C LYS A 172 -9.31 4.23 -8.84
N LYS A 173 -10.36 3.87 -8.08
CA LYS A 173 -11.69 4.47 -8.21
C LYS A 173 -11.68 5.95 -7.81
N LYS A 174 -12.76 6.69 -8.14
CA LYS A 174 -12.88 8.13 -7.88
C LYS A 174 -11.66 8.93 -8.39
N GLU A 175 -11.13 8.54 -9.56
CA GLU A 175 -9.99 9.21 -10.20
C GLU A 175 -8.70 9.22 -9.35
N GLY A 176 -8.59 8.36 -8.32
CA GLY A 176 -7.48 8.40 -7.36
C GLY A 176 -6.11 8.20 -7.99
N TYR A 177 -5.99 7.33 -9.02
CA TYR A 177 -4.74 7.19 -9.76
C TYR A 177 -4.36 8.48 -10.50
N LYS A 178 -5.32 9.16 -11.13
CA LYS A 178 -5.08 10.45 -11.80
C LYS A 178 -4.68 11.52 -10.78
N ARG A 179 -5.37 11.59 -9.62
CA ARG A 179 -5.00 12.52 -8.55
C ARG A 179 -3.58 12.26 -8.04
N SER A 180 -3.16 10.99 -7.90
CA SER A 180 -1.79 10.66 -7.51
C SER A 180 -0.72 11.14 -8.50
N ILE A 181 -1.07 11.24 -9.81
CA ILE A 181 -0.17 11.82 -10.82
C ILE A 181 -0.06 13.34 -10.62
N VAL A 182 -1.17 14.01 -10.35
CA VAL A 182 -1.20 15.46 -10.07
C VAL A 182 -0.37 15.76 -8.81
N LEU A 183 -0.64 15.06 -7.70
CA LEU A 183 0.12 15.21 -6.45
C LEU A 183 1.61 14.91 -6.63
N SER A 184 1.96 13.93 -7.47
CA SER A 184 3.38 13.65 -7.77
C SER A 184 4.08 14.81 -8.46
N LYS A 185 3.35 15.62 -9.25
CA LYS A 185 3.89 16.84 -9.85
C LYS A 185 3.94 17.99 -8.84
N GLU A 186 2.87 18.16 -8.05
CA GLU A 186 2.77 19.20 -7.01
C GLU A 186 3.92 19.10 -6.00
N TYR A 187 4.22 17.87 -5.53
CA TYR A 187 5.29 17.59 -4.57
C TYR A 187 6.62 17.18 -5.22
N ASN A 188 6.74 17.27 -6.56
CA ASN A 188 7.94 16.86 -7.31
C ASN A 188 8.45 15.47 -6.88
N LEU A 189 7.54 14.48 -6.79
CA LEU A 189 7.87 13.15 -6.28
C LEU A 189 8.66 12.32 -7.28
N TYR A 190 9.63 11.56 -6.77
CA TYR A 190 10.30 10.52 -7.52
C TYR A 190 9.30 9.44 -7.96
N ARG A 191 9.00 9.39 -9.26
CA ARG A 191 8.13 8.35 -9.87
C ARG A 191 8.98 7.32 -10.62
N GLN A 192 8.93 6.10 -10.13
CA GLN A 192 9.51 4.94 -10.79
C GLN A 192 8.52 4.31 -11.77
N ASN A 193 9.04 3.65 -12.81
CA ASN A 193 8.27 2.95 -13.83
C ASN A 193 8.15 1.42 -13.62
N PHE A 194 8.62 0.90 -12.47
CA PHE A 194 8.57 -0.51 -12.10
C PHE A 194 8.15 -0.69 -10.63
N CYS A 195 7.65 -1.89 -10.29
CA CYS A 195 7.14 -2.16 -8.95
C CYS A 195 8.20 -2.04 -7.84
N GLY A 196 9.46 -2.35 -8.15
CA GLY A 196 10.59 -2.29 -7.23
C GLY A 196 11.35 -3.61 -7.11
N CYS A 197 10.75 -4.76 -7.40
CA CYS A 197 11.47 -6.04 -7.39
C CYS A 197 12.33 -6.20 -8.66
N ALA A 198 13.39 -7.00 -8.56
CA ALA A 198 14.30 -7.27 -9.69
C ALA A 198 13.56 -7.81 -10.92
N PHE A 199 12.56 -8.66 -10.72
CA PHE A 199 11.77 -9.25 -11.81
C PHE A 199 10.96 -8.19 -12.58
N SER A 200 10.26 -7.31 -11.87
CA SER A 200 9.51 -6.21 -12.50
C SER A 200 10.43 -5.20 -13.19
N LYS A 201 11.65 -5.02 -12.69
CA LYS A 201 12.66 -4.19 -13.33
C LYS A 201 13.12 -4.80 -14.66
N ALA A 202 13.39 -6.10 -14.71
CA ALA A 202 13.75 -6.82 -15.93
C ALA A 202 12.64 -6.71 -16.97
N GLU A 203 11.39 -7.05 -16.60
CA GLU A 203 10.22 -6.92 -17.47
C GLU A 203 10.03 -5.48 -18.02
N SER A 204 10.36 -4.45 -17.23
CA SER A 204 10.23 -3.05 -17.67
C SER A 204 11.29 -2.61 -18.67
N ILE A 205 12.41 -3.31 -18.74
CA ILE A 205 13.49 -3.08 -19.72
C ILE A 205 13.12 -3.77 -21.04
N GLU A 206 12.72 -5.05 -20.98
CA GLU A 206 12.32 -5.84 -22.16
C GLU A 206 11.15 -5.20 -22.94
N ASN A 207 10.20 -4.55 -22.25
CA ASN A 207 9.07 -3.88 -22.90
C ASN A 207 9.41 -2.52 -23.53
N LYS A 208 10.68 -2.07 -23.50
CA LYS A 208 11.15 -0.82 -24.10
C LYS A 208 11.99 -1.04 -25.37
N GLU A 209 12.40 -2.27 -25.61
CA GLU A 209 13.04 -2.73 -26.86
C GLU A 209 11.97 -3.18 -27.87
#